data_82d62995c3961402e199e3ef80dfb6f2
#
_entry.id   82d62995c3961402e199e3ef80dfb6f2
#
_cell.length_a   1.000
_cell.length_b   1.000
_cell.length_c   1.000
_cell.angle_alpha   90.00
_cell.angle_beta   90.00
_cell.angle_gamma   90.00
#
_symmetry.space_group_name_H-M   'P 1'
#
loop_
_entity.id
_entity.type
_entity.pdbx_description
1 polymer ?
#
loop_
_entity_poly.entity_id
_entity_poly.type
_entity_poly.pdbx_seq_one_letter_code
_entity_poly.pdbx_strand_id
1 'polypeptide(L)'
;KHPVIIENLMGIKRSKGSNQKSKKPILINDLKLIIKAITQSNENEIRKIRDRAIILIGFSGGFRRSELVNIEYEDVEFVEEGVKIFVKRSKTDQSGEGMTKAIPYFDNKEFCPVNSLKNWINCINSKQGKIFDISDKGVALIIKKYATLAGLDSYKYAGHSLRSGFATSTAESGAEERDIMAMTGHKTTQMVRRYI
;
A
#
# COMPACT_ATOMS: atom_id res chain seq x y z
N LYS A 1 11.84 28.31 -0.53
CA LYS A 1 13.07 27.67 0.03
C LYS A 1 14.25 28.56 -0.35
N HIS A 2 15.09 28.93 0.63
CA HIS A 2 16.19 29.88 0.40
C HIS A 2 17.24 29.24 -0.54
N PRO A 3 17.73 29.94 -1.60
CA PRO A 3 18.65 29.37 -2.59
C PRO A 3 19.91 28.76 -1.97
N VAL A 4 20.53 29.44 -1.00
CA VAL A 4 21.74 28.98 -0.29
C VAL A 4 21.52 27.62 0.41
N ILE A 5 20.32 27.38 0.98
CA ILE A 5 19.99 26.10 1.61
C ILE A 5 19.90 24.99 0.55
N ILE A 6 19.35 25.30 -0.62
CA ILE A 6 19.22 24.34 -1.72
C ILE A 6 20.62 23.96 -2.25
N GLU A 7 21.49 24.94 -2.47
CA GLU A 7 22.86 24.73 -2.94
C GLU A 7 23.71 23.91 -1.95
N ASN A 8 23.63 24.24 -0.65
CA ASN A 8 24.31 23.47 0.39
C ASN A 8 23.80 22.01 0.46
N LEU A 9 22.47 21.79 0.37
CA LEU A 9 21.91 20.45 0.34
C LEU A 9 22.34 19.67 -0.93
N MET A 10 22.47 20.34 -2.08
CA MET A 10 23.01 19.75 -3.30
C MET A 10 24.50 19.42 -3.16
N GLY A 11 25.29 20.29 -2.54
CA GLY A 11 26.70 20.07 -2.23
C GLY A 11 26.91 18.86 -1.33
N ILE A 12 26.12 18.74 -0.26
CA ILE A 12 26.14 17.59 0.67
C ILE A 12 25.75 16.29 -0.06
N LYS A 13 24.74 16.34 -0.95
CA LYS A 13 24.35 15.17 -1.75
C LYS A 13 25.43 14.73 -2.72
N ARG A 14 26.16 15.67 -3.33
CA ARG A 14 27.28 15.36 -4.24
C ARG A 14 28.46 14.75 -3.49
N SER A 15 28.81 15.26 -2.31
CA SER A 15 29.97 14.81 -1.53
C SER A 15 29.71 13.50 -0.76
N LYS A 16 28.50 13.30 -0.23
CA LYS A 16 28.16 12.10 0.60
C LYS A 16 27.37 11.03 -0.16
N GLY A 17 26.98 11.30 -1.40
CA GLY A 17 26.06 10.45 -2.15
C GLY A 17 24.64 10.47 -1.59
N SER A 18 23.66 10.10 -2.38
CA SER A 18 22.27 9.97 -1.97
C SER A 18 21.76 8.52 -2.06
N ASN A 19 22.66 7.54 -1.99
CA ASN A 19 22.31 6.13 -2.08
C ASN A 19 21.49 5.69 -0.84
N GLN A 20 20.23 6.07 -0.82
CA GLN A 20 19.27 5.40 0.05
C GLN A 20 19.02 3.99 -0.54
N LYS A 21 19.43 2.95 0.19
CA LYS A 21 19.05 1.59 -0.14
C LYS A 21 17.52 1.53 -0.18
N SER A 22 16.95 1.44 -1.38
CA SER A 22 15.50 1.28 -1.54
C SER A 22 15.04 -0.01 -0.87
N LYS A 23 13.87 0.00 -0.26
CA LYS A 23 13.29 -1.20 0.31
C LYS A 23 12.79 -2.11 -0.81
N LYS A 24 12.88 -3.44 -0.57
CA LYS A 24 12.42 -4.46 -1.52
C LYS A 24 10.91 -4.33 -1.74
N PRO A 25 10.39 -4.46 -2.98
CA PRO A 25 8.96 -4.64 -3.22
C PRO A 25 8.49 -5.96 -2.60
N ILE A 26 7.26 -5.99 -2.09
CA ILE A 26 6.59 -7.24 -1.72
C ILE A 26 5.99 -7.80 -3.01
N LEU A 27 6.63 -8.82 -3.59
CA LEU A 27 6.09 -9.50 -4.77
C LEU A 27 4.99 -10.48 -4.37
N ILE A 28 4.26 -11.04 -5.35
CA ILE A 28 3.10 -11.91 -5.12
C ILE A 28 3.45 -13.12 -4.24
N ASN A 29 4.61 -13.73 -4.41
CA ASN A 29 5.03 -14.86 -3.56
C ASN A 29 5.30 -14.44 -2.13
N ASP A 30 5.98 -13.30 -1.89
CA ASP A 30 6.22 -12.75 -0.57
C ASP A 30 4.88 -12.35 0.09
N LEU A 31 3.94 -11.77 -0.69
CA LEU A 31 2.58 -11.43 -0.22
C LEU A 31 1.83 -12.67 0.26
N LYS A 32 1.84 -13.76 -0.51
CA LYS A 32 1.20 -15.03 -0.13
C LYS A 32 1.77 -15.60 1.17
N LEU A 33 3.08 -15.55 1.36
CA LEU A 33 3.72 -16.00 2.59
C LEU A 33 3.31 -15.12 3.78
N ILE A 34 3.28 -13.80 3.62
CA ILE A 34 2.85 -12.85 4.63
C ILE A 34 1.38 -13.10 5.04
N ILE A 35 0.47 -13.28 4.09
CA ILE A 35 -0.95 -13.56 4.38
C ILE A 35 -1.11 -14.89 5.12
N LYS A 36 -0.39 -15.93 4.73
CA LYS A 36 -0.39 -17.21 5.46
C LYS A 36 0.15 -17.04 6.89
N ALA A 37 1.22 -16.28 7.08
CA ALA A 37 1.76 -15.98 8.39
C ALA A 37 0.78 -15.23 9.29
N ILE A 38 -0.07 -14.35 8.75
CA ILE A 38 -1.17 -13.71 9.50
C ILE A 38 -2.12 -14.78 10.01
N THR A 39 -2.59 -15.67 9.13
CA THR A 39 -3.55 -16.74 9.48
C THR A 39 -3.00 -17.65 10.58
N GLN A 40 -1.73 -18.02 10.49
CA GLN A 40 -1.06 -18.95 11.41
C GLN A 40 -0.56 -18.30 12.70
N SER A 41 -0.59 -16.97 12.79
CA SER A 41 -0.08 -16.25 13.97
C SER A 41 -0.96 -16.46 15.20
N ASN A 42 -0.37 -16.31 16.40
CA ASN A 42 -1.09 -16.33 17.68
C ASN A 42 -1.76 -14.99 18.03
N GLU A 43 -1.99 -14.11 17.03
CA GLU A 43 -2.67 -12.85 17.24
C GLU A 43 -4.19 -13.03 17.46
N ASN A 44 -4.80 -12.04 18.10
CA ASN A 44 -6.24 -11.94 18.22
C ASN A 44 -6.91 -11.91 16.83
N GLU A 45 -8.03 -12.61 16.66
CA GLU A 45 -8.71 -12.75 15.35
C GLU A 45 -9.11 -11.39 14.74
N ILE A 46 -9.56 -10.44 15.54
CA ILE A 46 -9.90 -9.09 15.06
C ILE A 46 -8.65 -8.41 14.45
N ARG A 47 -7.48 -8.57 15.10
CA ARG A 47 -6.21 -8.04 14.56
C ARG A 47 -5.79 -8.74 13.28
N LYS A 48 -5.96 -10.06 13.19
CA LYS A 48 -5.67 -10.82 11.96
C LYS A 48 -6.54 -10.34 10.79
N ILE A 49 -7.84 -10.16 11.03
CA ILE A 49 -8.78 -9.66 10.01
C ILE A 49 -8.37 -8.26 9.54
N ARG A 50 -8.07 -7.35 10.48
CA ARG A 50 -7.60 -5.98 10.17
C ARG A 50 -6.30 -5.99 9.38
N ASP A 51 -5.29 -6.69 9.87
CA ASP A 51 -3.94 -6.67 9.31
C ASP A 51 -3.91 -7.28 7.92
N ARG A 52 -4.73 -8.33 7.70
CA ARG A 52 -4.97 -8.91 6.37
C ARG A 52 -5.60 -7.89 5.42
N ALA A 53 -6.64 -7.18 5.84
CA ALA A 53 -7.30 -6.16 5.02
C ALA A 53 -6.32 -5.02 4.68
N ILE A 54 -5.53 -4.54 5.64
CA ILE A 54 -4.50 -3.52 5.42
C ILE A 54 -3.49 -3.93 4.34
N ILE A 55 -2.97 -5.16 4.43
CA ILE A 55 -1.93 -5.63 3.51
C ILE A 55 -2.51 -5.87 2.12
N LEU A 56 -3.66 -6.54 2.01
CA LEU A 56 -4.28 -6.85 0.72
C LEU A 56 -4.79 -5.60 0.00
N ILE A 57 -5.48 -4.70 0.69
CA ILE A 57 -5.94 -3.41 0.11
C ILE A 57 -4.73 -2.54 -0.25
N GLY A 58 -3.76 -2.42 0.66
CA GLY A 58 -2.56 -1.62 0.43
C GLY A 58 -1.76 -2.07 -0.78
N PHE A 59 -1.66 -3.38 -1.00
CA PHE A 59 -1.02 -3.98 -2.18
C PHE A 59 -1.88 -3.76 -3.43
N SER A 60 -3.11 -4.27 -3.45
CA SER A 60 -3.95 -4.31 -4.67
C SER A 60 -4.34 -2.93 -5.18
N GLY A 61 -4.47 -1.93 -4.31
CA GLY A 61 -4.72 -0.54 -4.71
C GLY A 61 -3.45 0.30 -4.90
N GLY A 62 -2.26 -0.26 -4.70
CA GLY A 62 -1.00 0.48 -4.80
C GLY A 62 -0.96 1.71 -3.89
N PHE A 63 -1.54 1.63 -2.69
CA PHE A 63 -1.67 2.76 -1.78
C PHE A 63 -0.34 3.23 -1.19
N ARG A 64 -0.20 4.54 -1.01
CA ARG A 64 0.76 5.07 -0.03
C ARG A 64 0.24 4.80 1.38
N ARG A 65 1.14 4.62 2.35
CA ARG A 65 0.75 4.38 3.76
C ARG A 65 -0.21 5.44 4.29
N SER A 66 0.09 6.71 4.02
CA SER A 66 -0.76 7.82 4.45
C SER A 66 -2.12 7.83 3.76
N GLU A 67 -2.22 7.38 2.51
CA GLU A 67 -3.50 7.21 1.83
C GLU A 67 -4.30 6.10 2.50
N LEU A 68 -3.67 4.95 2.73
CA LEU A 68 -4.31 3.76 3.30
C LEU A 68 -4.92 4.00 4.69
N VAL A 69 -4.18 4.66 5.60
CA VAL A 69 -4.65 4.92 6.97
C VAL A 69 -5.65 6.08 7.06
N ASN A 70 -5.83 6.83 5.99
CA ASN A 70 -6.79 7.93 5.92
C ASN A 70 -8.05 7.56 5.10
N ILE A 71 -8.23 6.30 4.71
CA ILE A 71 -9.49 5.84 4.12
C ILE A 71 -10.57 5.92 5.20
N GLU A 72 -11.65 6.64 4.89
CA GLU A 72 -12.83 6.72 5.73
C GLU A 72 -13.93 5.80 5.20
N TYR A 73 -14.90 5.48 6.04
CA TYR A 73 -16.01 4.59 5.66
C TYR A 73 -16.78 5.13 4.44
N GLU A 74 -16.97 6.45 4.41
CA GLU A 74 -17.67 7.18 3.36
C GLU A 74 -16.93 7.18 2.02
N ASP A 75 -15.63 6.87 2.04
CA ASP A 75 -14.79 6.79 0.84
C ASP A 75 -14.89 5.43 0.12
N VAL A 76 -15.62 4.46 0.70
CA VAL A 76 -15.68 3.08 0.21
C VAL A 76 -17.04 2.76 -0.39
N GLU A 77 -17.05 2.41 -1.65
CA GLU A 77 -18.21 1.96 -2.39
C GLU A 77 -17.99 0.52 -2.88
N PHE A 78 -18.79 -0.43 -2.37
CA PHE A 78 -18.79 -1.80 -2.90
C PHE A 78 -19.72 -1.87 -4.11
N VAL A 79 -19.19 -2.40 -5.22
CA VAL A 79 -19.90 -2.63 -6.48
C VAL A 79 -19.88 -4.12 -6.83
N GLU A 80 -20.59 -4.52 -7.87
CA GLU A 80 -20.66 -5.92 -8.30
C GLU A 80 -19.27 -6.47 -8.65
N GLU A 81 -18.45 -5.68 -9.34
CA GLU A 81 -17.11 -6.09 -9.80
C GLU A 81 -16.03 -5.99 -8.72
N GLY A 82 -16.29 -5.30 -7.59
CA GLY A 82 -15.26 -5.09 -6.58
C GLY A 82 -15.54 -4.00 -5.56
N VAL A 83 -14.52 -3.17 -5.32
CA VAL A 83 -14.61 -2.01 -4.44
C VAL A 83 -13.95 -0.79 -5.07
N LYS A 84 -14.62 0.36 -5.00
CA LYS A 84 -14.06 1.67 -5.33
C LYS A 84 -13.71 2.38 -4.03
N ILE A 85 -12.51 2.93 -3.97
CA ILE A 85 -12.02 3.66 -2.79
C ILE A 85 -11.57 5.05 -3.25
N PHE A 86 -12.21 6.09 -2.73
CA PHE A 86 -11.85 7.46 -3.02
C PHE A 86 -10.70 7.92 -2.11
N VAL A 87 -9.62 8.42 -2.70
CA VAL A 87 -8.47 8.97 -2.00
C VAL A 87 -8.56 10.49 -2.06
N LYS A 88 -9.05 11.12 -0.98
CA LYS A 88 -9.32 12.56 -0.89
C LYS A 88 -8.07 13.41 -1.13
N ARG A 89 -6.91 13.00 -0.62
CA ARG A 89 -5.64 13.71 -0.77
C ARG A 89 -4.47 12.76 -0.92
N SER A 90 -3.65 13.01 -1.91
CA SER A 90 -2.37 12.35 -2.11
C SER A 90 -1.22 13.35 -1.99
N LYS A 91 -0.03 12.90 -1.58
CA LYS A 91 1.18 13.74 -1.48
C LYS A 91 1.53 14.46 -2.79
N THR A 92 1.07 13.93 -3.91
CA THR A 92 1.32 14.45 -5.27
C THR A 92 0.12 15.19 -5.86
N ASP A 93 -1.01 15.17 -5.19
CA ASP A 93 -2.22 15.88 -5.57
C ASP A 93 -2.15 17.31 -5.02
N GLN A 94 -1.72 18.24 -5.88
CA GLN A 94 -1.62 19.66 -5.55
C GLN A 94 -2.93 20.41 -5.76
N SER A 95 -3.82 19.87 -6.62
CA SER A 95 -5.14 20.44 -6.91
C SER A 95 -6.20 20.03 -5.89
N GLY A 96 -5.98 18.93 -5.15
CA GLY A 96 -6.94 18.42 -4.17
C GLY A 96 -8.15 17.72 -4.80
N GLU A 97 -8.06 17.33 -6.08
CA GLU A 97 -9.14 16.64 -6.79
C GLU A 97 -9.41 15.22 -6.29
N GLY A 98 -8.41 14.63 -5.63
CA GLY A 98 -8.48 13.24 -5.20
C GLY A 98 -8.35 12.25 -6.35
N MET A 99 -8.52 10.97 -6.05
CA MET A 99 -8.55 9.92 -7.08
C MET A 99 -9.33 8.70 -6.59
N THR A 100 -10.05 8.05 -7.49
CA THR A 100 -10.71 6.77 -7.20
C THR A 100 -9.81 5.61 -7.61
N LYS A 101 -9.67 4.63 -6.71
CA LYS A 101 -9.01 3.35 -6.98
C LYS A 101 -10.06 2.25 -7.04
N ALA A 102 -10.11 1.53 -8.16
CA ALA A 102 -11.00 0.39 -8.36
C ALA A 102 -10.21 -0.91 -8.15
N ILE A 103 -10.66 -1.75 -7.24
CA ILE A 103 -10.02 -3.02 -6.90
C ILE A 103 -11.03 -4.13 -7.15
N PRO A 104 -10.78 -5.05 -8.11
CA PRO A 104 -11.71 -6.13 -8.43
C PRO A 104 -11.71 -7.24 -7.39
N TYR A 105 -12.74 -8.08 -7.41
CA TYR A 105 -12.69 -9.36 -6.73
C TYR A 105 -11.62 -10.26 -7.32
N PHE A 106 -10.97 -11.05 -6.47
CA PHE A 106 -10.07 -12.11 -6.90
C PHE A 106 -10.77 -13.47 -6.75
N ASP A 107 -10.53 -14.39 -7.69
CA ASP A 107 -11.09 -15.75 -7.66
C ASP A 107 -10.70 -16.48 -6.37
N ASN A 108 -9.44 -16.34 -5.97
CA ASN A 108 -8.97 -16.90 -4.71
C ASN A 108 -9.45 -16.05 -3.52
N LYS A 109 -10.46 -16.57 -2.82
CA LYS A 109 -11.09 -15.88 -1.67
C LYS A 109 -10.09 -15.58 -0.53
N GLU A 110 -9.07 -16.42 -0.35
CA GLU A 110 -8.06 -16.21 0.70
C GLU A 110 -7.24 -14.94 0.46
N PHE A 111 -6.96 -14.61 -0.79
CA PHE A 111 -6.16 -13.45 -1.17
C PHE A 111 -6.99 -12.31 -1.74
N CYS A 112 -8.32 -12.41 -1.70
CA CYS A 112 -9.22 -11.38 -2.22
C CYS A 112 -9.21 -10.13 -1.33
N PRO A 113 -8.75 -8.97 -1.83
CA PRO A 113 -8.71 -7.73 -1.07
C PRO A 113 -10.11 -7.24 -0.69
N VAL A 114 -11.07 -7.38 -1.61
CA VAL A 114 -12.46 -6.93 -1.40
C VAL A 114 -13.13 -7.71 -0.28
N ASN A 115 -13.01 -9.05 -0.28
CA ASN A 115 -13.55 -9.88 0.79
C ASN A 115 -12.87 -9.57 2.13
N SER A 116 -11.56 -9.34 2.14
CA SER A 116 -10.84 -9.00 3.35
C SER A 116 -11.28 -7.65 3.92
N LEU A 117 -11.55 -6.66 3.06
CA LEU A 117 -12.06 -5.37 3.49
C LEU A 117 -13.49 -5.48 4.02
N LYS A 118 -14.38 -6.22 3.33
CA LYS A 118 -15.75 -6.49 3.81
C LYS A 118 -15.75 -7.14 5.19
N ASN A 119 -14.91 -8.17 5.39
CA ASN A 119 -14.78 -8.85 6.68
C ASN A 119 -14.32 -7.89 7.77
N TRP A 120 -13.36 -7.02 7.48
CA TRP A 120 -12.89 -6.02 8.44
C TRP A 120 -13.98 -5.01 8.77
N ILE A 121 -14.67 -4.43 7.77
CA ILE A 121 -15.76 -3.47 7.98
C ILE A 121 -16.89 -4.08 8.81
N ASN A 122 -17.18 -5.36 8.62
CA ASN A 122 -18.18 -6.07 9.43
C ASN A 122 -17.75 -6.27 10.91
N CYS A 123 -16.44 -6.25 11.19
CA CYS A 123 -15.90 -6.37 12.55
C CYS A 123 -15.86 -5.04 13.31
N ILE A 124 -15.87 -3.91 12.60
CA ILE A 124 -15.87 -2.58 13.24
C ILE A 124 -17.31 -2.12 13.47
N ASN A 125 -17.58 -1.63 14.68
CA ASN A 125 -18.93 -1.19 15.05
C ASN A 125 -19.30 0.19 14.48
N SER A 126 -18.31 0.98 14.04
CA SER A 126 -18.54 2.32 13.49
C SER A 126 -18.71 2.25 11.97
N LYS A 127 -19.73 2.93 11.47
CA LYS A 127 -19.97 3.12 10.03
C LYS A 127 -19.62 4.54 9.57
N GLN A 128 -18.71 5.19 10.27
CA GLN A 128 -18.24 6.54 9.95
C GLN A 128 -16.77 6.72 10.37
N GLY A 129 -16.08 7.63 9.69
CA GLY A 129 -14.69 7.95 9.98
C GLY A 129 -13.70 6.89 9.47
N LYS A 130 -12.51 6.86 10.04
CA LYS A 130 -11.41 6.02 9.55
C LYS A 130 -11.69 4.54 9.71
N ILE A 131 -11.52 3.79 8.60
CA ILE A 131 -11.65 2.32 8.58
C ILE A 131 -10.51 1.67 9.38
N PHE A 132 -9.29 2.20 9.23
CA PHE A 132 -8.11 1.68 9.91
C PHE A 132 -7.64 2.68 10.97
N ASP A 133 -7.94 2.41 12.24
CA ASP A 133 -7.46 3.23 13.35
C ASP A 133 -6.02 2.86 13.72
N ILE A 134 -5.11 3.18 12.82
CA ILE A 134 -3.67 3.00 13.00
C ILE A 134 -2.89 4.15 12.36
N SER A 135 -1.66 4.37 12.83
CA SER A 135 -0.76 5.31 12.21
C SER A 135 -0.10 4.73 10.94
N ASP A 136 0.42 5.61 10.08
CA ASP A 136 1.20 5.18 8.91
C ASP A 136 2.48 4.39 9.30
N LYS A 137 3.05 4.66 10.48
CA LYS A 137 4.13 3.87 11.08
C LYS A 137 3.64 2.48 11.47
N GLY A 138 2.40 2.37 11.96
CA GLY A 138 1.76 1.11 12.31
C GLY A 138 1.69 0.15 11.13
N VAL A 139 1.36 0.64 9.93
CA VAL A 139 1.38 -0.18 8.70
C VAL A 139 2.77 -0.78 8.44
N ALA A 140 3.84 0.01 8.63
CA ALA A 140 5.19 -0.49 8.42
C ALA A 140 5.59 -1.56 9.47
N LEU A 141 5.11 -1.43 10.71
CA LEU A 141 5.34 -2.41 11.77
C LEU A 141 4.57 -3.72 11.50
N ILE A 142 3.33 -3.64 11.02
CA ILE A 142 2.52 -4.80 10.61
C ILE A 142 3.26 -5.58 9.52
N ILE A 143 3.71 -4.89 8.46
CA ILE A 143 4.45 -5.53 7.36
C ILE A 143 5.71 -6.24 7.89
N LYS A 144 6.52 -5.56 8.70
CA LYS A 144 7.74 -6.14 9.27
C LYS A 144 7.46 -7.35 10.13
N LYS A 145 6.45 -7.27 11.01
CA LYS A 145 6.04 -8.36 11.89
C LYS A 145 5.74 -9.62 11.10
N TYR A 146 4.85 -9.51 10.11
CA TYR A 146 4.43 -10.69 9.34
C TYR A 146 5.47 -11.13 8.32
N ALA A 147 6.33 -10.24 7.83
CA ALA A 147 7.50 -10.64 7.05
C ALA A 147 8.45 -11.50 7.89
N THR A 148 8.72 -11.12 9.15
CA THR A 148 9.53 -11.94 10.09
C THR A 148 8.87 -13.29 10.34
N LEU A 149 7.56 -13.32 10.64
CA LEU A 149 6.83 -14.57 10.88
C LEU A 149 6.78 -15.48 9.64
N ALA A 150 6.81 -14.90 8.45
CA ALA A 150 6.90 -15.60 7.17
C ALA A 150 8.32 -16.09 6.83
N GLY A 151 9.31 -15.89 7.71
CA GLY A 151 10.71 -16.25 7.45
C GLY A 151 11.43 -15.33 6.46
N LEU A 152 10.86 -14.15 6.17
CA LEU A 152 11.46 -13.16 5.27
C LEU A 152 12.36 -12.19 6.06
N ASP A 153 13.38 -11.64 5.39
CA ASP A 153 14.21 -10.59 5.97
C ASP A 153 13.42 -9.28 6.09
N SER A 154 12.83 -9.05 7.27
CA SER A 154 11.97 -7.89 7.54
C SER A 154 12.65 -6.53 7.38
N TYR A 155 13.99 -6.47 7.46
CA TYR A 155 14.75 -5.24 7.23
C TYR A 155 14.68 -4.76 5.79
N LYS A 156 14.39 -5.66 4.83
CA LYS A 156 14.22 -5.34 3.42
C LYS A 156 12.88 -4.71 3.11
N TYR A 157 11.88 -4.84 3.99
CA TYR A 157 10.52 -4.35 3.77
C TYR A 157 10.18 -3.13 4.62
N ALA A 158 9.31 -2.30 4.09
CA ALA A 158 8.74 -1.13 4.77
C ALA A 158 7.34 -0.85 4.18
N GLY A 159 6.67 0.17 4.71
CA GLY A 159 5.33 0.50 4.23
C GLY A 159 5.22 0.92 2.76
N HIS A 160 6.33 1.27 2.10
CA HIS A 160 6.34 1.52 0.66
C HIS A 160 6.42 0.23 -0.17
N SER A 161 6.76 -0.89 0.47
CA SER A 161 6.94 -2.19 -0.18
C SER A 161 5.66 -2.78 -0.77
N LEU A 162 4.48 -2.43 -0.22
CA LEU A 162 3.17 -2.81 -0.79
C LEU A 162 2.95 -2.14 -2.15
N ARG A 163 3.11 -0.82 -2.19
CA ARG A 163 2.91 -0.04 -3.40
C ARG A 163 3.95 -0.36 -4.48
N SER A 164 5.21 -0.50 -4.12
CA SER A 164 6.25 -0.94 -5.06
C SER A 164 5.99 -2.37 -5.55
N GLY A 165 5.52 -3.25 -4.66
CA GLY A 165 5.13 -4.60 -5.02
C GLY A 165 3.99 -4.65 -6.02
N PHE A 166 2.93 -3.84 -5.81
CA PHE A 166 1.86 -3.69 -6.80
C PHE A 166 2.42 -3.25 -8.15
N ALA A 167 3.18 -2.13 -8.18
CA ALA A 167 3.70 -1.59 -9.44
C ALA A 167 4.59 -2.59 -10.19
N THR A 168 5.50 -3.28 -9.48
CA THR A 168 6.38 -4.29 -10.07
C THR A 168 5.59 -5.50 -10.57
N SER A 169 4.71 -6.09 -9.74
CA SER A 169 3.95 -7.29 -10.12
C SER A 169 2.98 -7.02 -11.27
N THR A 170 2.38 -5.82 -11.32
CA THR A 170 1.48 -5.42 -12.40
C THR A 170 2.25 -5.23 -13.72
N ALA A 171 3.44 -4.63 -13.65
CA ALA A 171 4.32 -4.49 -14.81
C ALA A 171 4.80 -5.86 -15.32
N GLU A 172 5.24 -6.76 -14.43
CA GLU A 172 5.62 -8.14 -14.77
C GLU A 172 4.47 -8.92 -15.42
N SER A 173 3.23 -8.58 -15.10
CA SER A 173 2.03 -9.17 -15.72
C SER A 173 1.67 -8.54 -17.07
N GLY A 174 2.45 -7.60 -17.59
CA GLY A 174 2.27 -6.98 -18.89
C GLY A 174 1.30 -5.80 -18.94
N ALA A 175 0.91 -5.23 -17.81
CA ALA A 175 0.06 -4.05 -17.78
C ALA A 175 0.80 -2.81 -18.32
N GLU A 176 0.08 -1.92 -18.98
CA GLU A 176 0.65 -0.69 -19.51
C GLU A 176 1.06 0.27 -18.39
N GLU A 177 2.13 1.04 -18.62
CA GLU A 177 2.64 2.04 -17.67
C GLU A 177 1.53 3.03 -17.24
N ARG A 178 0.62 3.40 -18.15
CA ARG A 178 -0.49 4.33 -17.87
C ARG A 178 -1.48 3.76 -16.85
N ASP A 179 -1.75 2.45 -16.89
CA ASP A 179 -2.69 1.81 -15.97
C ASP A 179 -2.08 1.71 -14.57
N ILE A 180 -0.78 1.40 -14.49
CA ILE A 180 -0.02 1.47 -13.24
C ILE A 180 -0.01 2.90 -12.70
N MET A 181 0.16 3.92 -13.56
CA MET A 181 0.10 5.33 -13.16
C MET A 181 -1.26 5.71 -12.62
N ALA A 182 -2.35 5.30 -13.29
CA ALA A 182 -3.72 5.57 -12.86
C ALA A 182 -3.98 5.03 -11.45
N MET A 183 -3.58 3.77 -11.18
CA MET A 183 -3.78 3.15 -9.87
C MET A 183 -2.84 3.72 -8.79
N THR A 184 -1.61 4.01 -9.14
CA THR A 184 -0.63 4.49 -8.15
C THR A 184 -0.63 6.01 -7.99
N GLY A 185 -1.20 6.78 -8.91
CA GLY A 185 -1.14 8.24 -8.92
C GLY A 185 0.29 8.78 -9.15
N HIS A 186 1.09 8.09 -9.99
CA HIS A 186 2.36 8.62 -10.46
C HIS A 186 2.11 9.63 -11.59
N LYS A 187 2.77 10.77 -11.54
CA LYS A 187 2.57 11.85 -12.52
C LYS A 187 3.37 11.66 -13.82
N THR A 188 4.38 10.79 -13.81
CA THR A 188 5.25 10.55 -14.96
C THR A 188 5.57 9.06 -15.12
N THR A 189 5.75 8.62 -16.37
CA THR A 189 6.19 7.26 -16.68
C THR A 189 7.56 6.96 -16.08
N GLN A 190 8.47 7.94 -16.02
CA GLN A 190 9.78 7.79 -15.40
C GLN A 190 9.67 7.37 -13.91
N MET A 191 8.62 7.77 -13.20
CA MET A 191 8.39 7.34 -11.81
C MET A 191 7.97 5.87 -11.73
N VAL A 192 7.23 5.37 -12.72
CA VAL A 192 6.80 3.97 -12.80
C VAL A 192 7.95 3.08 -13.22
N ARG A 193 8.75 3.50 -14.20
CA ARG A 193 9.93 2.75 -14.72
C ARG A 193 10.99 2.41 -13.66
N ARG A 194 10.92 3.01 -12.47
CA ARG A 194 11.77 2.62 -11.32
C ARG A 194 11.35 1.30 -10.68
N TYR A 195 10.17 0.80 -11.02
CA TYR A 195 9.59 -0.43 -10.48
C TYR A 195 9.55 -1.57 -11.52
N ILE A 196 9.86 -1.27 -12.76
CA ILE A 196 10.02 -2.18 -13.88
C ILE A 196 11.52 -2.39 -14.11
#